data_18d83223692c782bc66d217f69efb0ee
#
_entry.id   18d83223692c782bc66d217f69efb0ee
#
_cell.length_a   1.000
_cell.length_b   1.000
_cell.length_c   1.000
_cell.angle_alpha   90.00
_cell.angle_beta   90.00
_cell.angle_gamma   90.00
#
_symmetry.space_group_name_H-M   'P 1'
#
loop_
_entity.id
_entity.type
_entity.pdbx_description
1 polymer ?
#
loop_
_entity_poly.entity_id
_entity_poly.type
_entity_poly.pdbx_seq_one_letter_code
_entity_poly.pdbx_strand_id
1 'polypeptide(L)'
;RLIYLRELLSDDGSIFIRLDYHFGHYIKVITDEIFGKTNFLNEIVINRTNKQWEGVKKFNTATDSLFIYSKTSNYNFETVYKKRGKDVKWINAHSPGIRYPRERVFNKKIYVPPDGRHWTFNQNTLNRYITEERIRDKNGILQYLQSEFEVCTSNWTDIPGYTSTTNYPTENSEQVLERVIFSFSSNDDLVLDCFAGSGTTAAVAEKLGRRWIMCDFGKHAIYTMQKRIWNIASSKKLGQEAKKNEKYNQPPKPFSIISAGVYDFSRIMNLRKNKESYINFVLGLFSIIREEKDYTSKYKLSNIYAEKENNPVEVYPVWNDEYLKEVRIDEDYLKEIIRATGGRLKGDYYIVTPESCTIVTNTTMKNSNNEDVNFILLKFPYKVLEDVSRHFQIKDQPASTGDINKLISSAGFYFNEEIEIEVEKIPEGFKIKHFSTGILNQNKERYEGLKGLSMVMIDKNYDGQAFNLDQAIYKNEITDEGIIKIEGLTKESYLIAIDKHGNESKIIKI
;
A
#
# COMPACT_ATOMS: atom_id res chain seq x y z
N ARG A 1 -3.65 11.77 6.54
CA ARG A 1 -3.07 11.27 5.27
C ARG A 1 -3.62 12.02 4.05
N LEU A 2 -4.96 12.16 3.87
CA LEU A 2 -5.56 12.82 2.70
C LEU A 2 -5.10 14.28 2.53
N ILE A 3 -4.89 15.02 3.62
CA ILE A 3 -4.35 16.39 3.57
C ILE A 3 -2.96 16.39 2.92
N TYR A 4 -2.08 15.49 3.36
CA TYR A 4 -0.73 15.38 2.76
C TYR A 4 -0.80 14.94 1.30
N LEU A 5 -1.68 14.00 0.95
CA LEU A 5 -1.85 13.58 -0.44
C LEU A 5 -2.33 14.72 -1.33
N ARG A 6 -3.23 15.58 -0.83
CA ARG A 6 -3.64 16.79 -1.55
C ARG A 6 -2.48 17.74 -1.79
N GLU A 7 -1.62 17.96 -0.78
CA GLU A 7 -0.45 18.83 -0.92
C GLU A 7 0.59 18.28 -1.92
N LEU A 8 0.75 16.96 -1.99
CA LEU A 8 1.67 16.30 -2.92
C LEU A 8 1.18 16.31 -4.37
N LEU A 9 -0.13 16.46 -4.61
CA LEU A 9 -0.66 16.52 -5.97
C LEU A 9 -0.19 17.79 -6.68
N SER A 10 0.11 17.67 -7.99
CA SER A 10 0.21 18.82 -8.88
C SER A 10 -1.12 19.56 -8.96
N ASP A 11 -1.11 20.81 -9.41
CA ASP A 11 -2.34 21.62 -9.45
C ASP A 11 -3.37 21.08 -10.45
N ASP A 12 -2.93 20.31 -11.45
CA ASP A 12 -3.75 19.59 -12.42
C ASP A 12 -3.95 18.10 -12.05
N GLY A 13 -3.43 17.67 -10.89
CA GLY A 13 -3.48 16.29 -10.41
C GLY A 13 -4.85 15.87 -9.90
N SER A 14 -5.10 14.56 -9.96
CA SER A 14 -6.34 13.94 -9.48
C SER A 14 -6.04 12.79 -8.53
N ILE A 15 -6.93 12.58 -7.56
CA ILE A 15 -6.84 11.48 -6.60
C ILE A 15 -8.00 10.51 -6.79
N PHE A 16 -7.70 9.22 -6.60
CA PHE A 16 -8.62 8.11 -6.74
C PHE A 16 -8.66 7.32 -5.45
N ILE A 17 -9.85 7.17 -4.87
CA ILE A 17 -10.04 6.50 -3.59
C ILE A 17 -11.08 5.39 -3.76
N ARG A 18 -10.61 4.13 -3.76
CA ARG A 18 -11.49 2.96 -3.81
C ARG A 18 -11.71 2.40 -2.42
N LEU A 19 -12.97 2.29 -2.03
CA LEU A 19 -13.38 1.68 -0.76
C LEU A 19 -14.67 0.89 -0.93
N ASP A 20 -14.89 0.00 0.04
CA ASP A 20 -16.14 -0.71 0.15
C ASP A 20 -17.24 0.13 0.84
N TYR A 21 -18.44 -0.41 0.88
CA TYR A 21 -19.62 0.27 1.43
C TYR A 21 -19.52 0.60 2.93
N HIS A 22 -18.60 -0.03 3.70
CA HIS A 22 -18.49 0.24 5.13
C HIS A 22 -17.87 1.61 5.39
N PHE A 23 -16.89 2.02 4.60
CA PHE A 23 -16.13 3.25 4.80
C PHE A 23 -16.29 4.28 3.68
N GLY A 24 -16.81 3.87 2.53
CA GLY A 24 -16.92 4.74 1.35
C GLY A 24 -17.63 6.05 1.66
N HIS A 25 -18.77 6.02 2.34
CA HIS A 25 -19.53 7.22 2.64
C HIS A 25 -18.80 8.16 3.61
N TYR A 26 -18.12 7.64 4.63
CA TYR A 26 -17.33 8.45 5.56
C TYR A 26 -16.17 9.13 4.86
N ILE A 27 -15.45 8.38 4.04
CA ILE A 27 -14.32 8.93 3.29
C ILE A 27 -14.78 9.98 2.28
N LYS A 28 -15.95 9.81 1.66
CA LYS A 28 -16.53 10.81 0.76
C LYS A 28 -16.72 12.16 1.47
N VAL A 29 -17.30 12.14 2.68
CA VAL A 29 -17.50 13.37 3.49
C VAL A 29 -16.16 14.01 3.86
N ILE A 30 -15.21 13.22 4.37
CA ILE A 30 -13.88 13.73 4.74
C ILE A 30 -13.14 14.30 3.52
N THR A 31 -13.26 13.66 2.36
CA THR A 31 -12.61 14.13 1.14
C THR A 31 -13.26 15.40 0.61
N ASP A 32 -14.57 15.56 0.75
CA ASP A 32 -15.29 16.82 0.45
C ASP A 32 -14.77 17.99 1.29
N GLU A 33 -14.45 17.75 2.57
CA GLU A 33 -13.89 18.79 3.44
C GLU A 33 -12.46 19.18 3.04
N ILE A 34 -11.64 18.19 2.63
CA ILE A 34 -10.22 18.42 2.33
C ILE A 34 -10.04 18.97 0.91
N PHE A 35 -10.68 18.38 -0.08
CA PHE A 35 -10.54 18.76 -1.50
C PHE A 35 -11.52 19.81 -1.97
N GLY A 36 -12.64 19.97 -1.27
CA GLY A 36 -13.78 20.79 -1.67
C GLY A 36 -14.79 20.01 -2.52
N LYS A 37 -16.07 20.22 -2.25
CA LYS A 37 -17.19 19.55 -2.99
C LYS A 37 -17.19 19.85 -4.48
N THR A 38 -16.74 21.03 -4.88
CA THR A 38 -16.65 21.45 -6.28
C THR A 38 -15.61 20.71 -7.09
N ASN A 39 -14.64 20.11 -6.42
CA ASN A 39 -13.56 19.31 -7.01
C ASN A 39 -13.89 17.82 -7.07
N PHE A 40 -15.07 17.42 -6.61
CA PHE A 40 -15.57 16.06 -6.79
C PHE A 40 -15.98 15.84 -8.25
N LEU A 41 -15.35 14.90 -8.93
CA LEU A 41 -15.58 14.66 -10.35
C LEU A 41 -16.59 13.54 -10.58
N ASN A 42 -16.34 12.36 -9.99
CA ASN A 42 -17.20 11.20 -10.18
C ASN A 42 -17.16 10.22 -9.00
N GLU A 43 -18.25 9.48 -8.85
CA GLU A 43 -18.27 8.17 -8.22
C GLU A 43 -18.39 7.12 -9.31
N ILE A 44 -17.42 6.19 -9.35
CA ILE A 44 -17.42 5.05 -10.27
C ILE A 44 -17.84 3.80 -9.50
N VAL A 45 -18.81 3.09 -10.02
CA VAL A 45 -19.27 1.80 -9.48
C VAL A 45 -18.47 0.68 -10.12
N ILE A 46 -17.70 -0.06 -9.31
CA ILE A 46 -16.82 -1.14 -9.75
C ILE A 46 -17.39 -2.48 -9.31
N ASN A 47 -17.29 -3.49 -10.17
CA ASN A 47 -17.64 -4.86 -9.80
C ASN A 47 -16.68 -5.40 -8.74
N ARG A 48 -17.19 -5.78 -7.57
CA ARG A 48 -16.42 -6.41 -6.49
C ARG A 48 -16.36 -7.92 -6.65
N THR A 49 -17.53 -8.54 -6.88
CA THR A 49 -17.65 -10.00 -6.97
C THR A 49 -18.93 -10.40 -7.69
N ASN A 50 -18.85 -11.48 -8.43
CA ASN A 50 -20.01 -12.15 -9.02
C ASN A 50 -20.50 -13.34 -8.16
N LYS A 51 -19.87 -13.58 -6.99
CA LYS A 51 -20.29 -14.64 -6.07
C LYS A 51 -21.59 -14.23 -5.39
N GLN A 52 -22.54 -15.15 -5.39
CA GLN A 52 -23.84 -15.01 -4.75
C GLN A 52 -23.95 -16.03 -3.61
N TRP A 53 -24.44 -15.59 -2.46
CA TRP A 53 -24.63 -16.44 -1.29
C TRP A 53 -26.12 -16.53 -1.02
N GLU A 54 -26.64 -17.76 -0.97
CA GLU A 54 -28.01 -18.03 -0.54
C GLU A 54 -28.12 -18.02 1.00
N GLY A 55 -29.33 -17.79 1.52
CA GLY A 55 -29.60 -17.81 2.95
C GLY A 55 -29.20 -16.54 3.73
N VAL A 56 -28.67 -15.51 3.08
CA VAL A 56 -28.40 -14.23 3.72
C VAL A 56 -29.65 -13.34 3.78
N LYS A 57 -29.86 -12.64 4.89
CA LYS A 57 -31.04 -11.76 5.09
C LYS A 57 -30.86 -10.36 4.53
N LYS A 58 -30.03 -10.18 3.50
CA LYS A 58 -29.76 -8.90 2.80
C LYS A 58 -29.31 -9.18 1.37
N PHE A 59 -29.29 -8.14 0.51
CA PHE A 59 -28.71 -8.27 -0.81
C PHE A 59 -27.19 -8.50 -0.70
N ASN A 60 -26.67 -9.36 -1.59
CA ASN A 60 -25.23 -9.60 -1.70
C ASN A 60 -24.52 -8.32 -2.15
N THR A 61 -23.44 -7.94 -1.48
CA THR A 61 -22.63 -6.79 -1.85
C THR A 61 -21.78 -7.13 -3.06
N ALA A 62 -22.16 -6.58 -4.22
CA ALA A 62 -21.54 -6.90 -5.50
C ALA A 62 -20.61 -5.80 -6.02
N THR A 63 -20.60 -4.61 -5.41
CA THR A 63 -19.90 -3.45 -5.92
C THR A 63 -19.11 -2.72 -4.84
N ASP A 64 -18.05 -2.03 -5.28
CA ASP A 64 -17.30 -1.02 -4.52
C ASP A 64 -17.45 0.34 -5.20
N SER A 65 -17.20 1.42 -4.46
CA SER A 65 -17.15 2.78 -4.99
C SER A 65 -15.71 3.25 -5.17
N LEU A 66 -15.45 3.93 -6.29
CA LEU A 66 -14.22 4.66 -6.56
C LEU A 66 -14.57 6.14 -6.69
N PHE A 67 -14.12 6.94 -5.72
CA PHE A 67 -14.32 8.39 -5.72
C PHE A 67 -13.15 9.08 -6.43
N ILE A 68 -13.46 10.05 -7.28
CA ILE A 68 -12.49 10.81 -8.06
C ILE A 68 -12.61 12.29 -7.69
N TYR A 69 -11.49 12.88 -7.29
CA TYR A 69 -11.34 14.31 -7.04
C TYR A 69 -10.16 14.87 -7.80
N SER A 70 -10.28 16.09 -8.29
CA SER A 70 -9.14 16.89 -8.75
C SER A 70 -8.64 17.80 -7.63
N LYS A 71 -7.40 18.26 -7.73
CA LYS A 71 -6.87 19.28 -6.80
C LYS A 71 -7.49 20.64 -7.06
N THR A 72 -7.64 21.01 -8.33
CA THR A 72 -8.23 22.27 -8.80
C THR A 72 -9.25 21.99 -9.91
N SER A 73 -9.88 23.04 -10.45
CA SER A 73 -10.77 22.94 -11.62
C SER A 73 -10.01 22.67 -12.93
N ASN A 74 -8.69 22.80 -12.94
CA ASN A 74 -7.84 22.49 -14.08
C ASN A 74 -7.23 21.09 -13.91
N TYR A 75 -7.76 20.09 -14.60
CA TYR A 75 -7.31 18.71 -14.53
C TYR A 75 -7.30 18.08 -15.93
N ASN A 76 -6.40 17.11 -16.13
CA ASN A 76 -6.33 16.36 -17.36
C ASN A 76 -7.40 15.25 -17.36
N PHE A 77 -8.09 15.11 -18.51
CA PHE A 77 -9.03 14.02 -18.70
C PHE A 77 -9.03 13.54 -20.16
N GLU A 78 -8.69 12.27 -20.34
CA GLU A 78 -8.78 11.58 -21.62
C GLU A 78 -9.98 10.62 -21.62
N THR A 79 -10.79 10.71 -22.67
CA THR A 79 -12.00 9.89 -22.78
C THR A 79 -11.65 8.42 -23.02
N VAL A 80 -12.11 7.55 -22.14
CA VAL A 80 -11.95 6.09 -22.29
C VAL A 80 -13.12 5.51 -23.06
N TYR A 81 -12.76 4.67 -24.01
CA TYR A 81 -13.74 3.90 -24.79
C TYR A 81 -13.66 2.42 -24.40
N LYS A 82 -14.77 1.71 -24.49
CA LYS A 82 -14.84 0.26 -24.32
C LYS A 82 -15.49 -0.39 -25.52
N LYS A 83 -15.12 -1.64 -25.78
CA LYS A 83 -15.76 -2.42 -26.84
C LYS A 83 -17.21 -2.68 -26.47
N ARG A 84 -18.11 -2.44 -27.40
CA ARG A 84 -19.55 -2.66 -27.22
C ARG A 84 -19.82 -4.15 -27.01
N GLY A 85 -20.56 -4.50 -25.96
CA GLY A 85 -20.87 -5.89 -25.62
C GLY A 85 -21.94 -6.52 -26.51
N LYS A 86 -22.40 -5.83 -27.57
CA LYS A 86 -23.42 -6.28 -28.53
C LYS A 86 -22.96 -5.96 -29.94
N ASP A 87 -23.43 -6.75 -30.90
CA ASP A 87 -23.17 -6.49 -32.30
C ASP A 87 -23.57 -5.07 -32.69
N VAL A 88 -22.75 -4.44 -33.52
CA VAL A 88 -23.05 -3.12 -34.07
C VAL A 88 -24.28 -3.17 -34.97
N LYS A 89 -25.15 -2.21 -34.82
CA LYS A 89 -26.43 -2.15 -35.53
C LYS A 89 -26.57 -0.80 -36.26
N TRP A 90 -27.30 -0.85 -37.34
CA TRP A 90 -27.82 0.34 -37.97
C TRP A 90 -28.98 0.89 -37.15
N ILE A 91 -28.86 2.12 -36.68
CA ILE A 91 -29.91 2.80 -35.91
C ILE A 91 -30.31 4.10 -36.57
N ASN A 92 -31.56 4.54 -36.33
CA ASN A 92 -32.06 5.77 -36.90
C ASN A 92 -31.28 6.98 -36.39
N ALA A 93 -30.89 7.86 -37.27
CA ALA A 93 -30.10 9.06 -36.99
C ALA A 93 -30.90 10.17 -36.31
N HIS A 94 -32.02 9.88 -35.67
CA HIS A 94 -32.88 10.84 -34.99
C HIS A 94 -33.36 10.31 -33.62
N SER A 95 -33.62 11.23 -32.70
CA SER A 95 -34.10 10.97 -31.33
C SER A 95 -35.38 11.75 -31.04
N PRO A 96 -36.19 11.38 -30.03
CA PRO A 96 -37.37 12.15 -29.62
C PRO A 96 -37.04 13.59 -29.20
N GLY A 97 -37.95 14.51 -29.45
CA GLY A 97 -37.83 15.93 -29.14
C GLY A 97 -37.63 16.80 -30.37
N ILE A 98 -37.66 18.10 -30.20
CA ILE A 98 -37.50 19.08 -31.29
C ILE A 98 -36.24 19.91 -31.04
N ARG A 99 -35.34 19.96 -32.04
CA ARG A 99 -34.14 20.79 -32.03
C ARG A 99 -33.90 21.35 -33.44
N TYR A 100 -33.36 22.55 -33.52
CA TYR A 100 -33.00 23.20 -34.77
C TYR A 100 -31.49 23.24 -34.95
N PRO A 101 -30.98 23.27 -36.21
CA PRO A 101 -31.71 23.18 -37.48
C PRO A 101 -32.23 21.78 -37.78
N ARG A 102 -33.41 21.67 -38.40
CA ARG A 102 -34.01 20.36 -38.76
C ARG A 102 -33.45 19.75 -40.03
N GLU A 103 -32.81 20.53 -40.90
CA GLU A 103 -32.32 20.10 -42.18
C GLU A 103 -30.91 19.48 -42.06
N ARG A 104 -30.68 18.37 -42.79
CA ARG A 104 -29.35 17.76 -43.00
C ARG A 104 -29.22 17.39 -44.47
N VAL A 105 -27.98 17.57 -45.00
CA VAL A 105 -27.66 17.23 -46.39
C VAL A 105 -26.94 15.91 -46.43
N PHE A 106 -27.47 14.92 -47.12
CA PHE A 106 -26.87 13.65 -47.42
C PHE A 106 -26.98 13.34 -48.92
N ASN A 107 -25.89 13.08 -49.59
CA ASN A 107 -25.82 12.80 -51.04
C ASN A 107 -26.56 13.87 -51.87
N LYS A 108 -26.33 15.14 -51.60
CA LYS A 108 -26.95 16.31 -52.29
C LYS A 108 -28.47 16.43 -52.11
N LYS A 109 -29.06 15.61 -51.22
CA LYS A 109 -30.50 15.65 -50.90
C LYS A 109 -30.70 16.17 -49.47
N ILE A 110 -31.74 16.98 -49.26
CA ILE A 110 -32.10 17.48 -47.92
C ILE A 110 -33.00 16.46 -47.25
N TYR A 111 -32.65 16.10 -46.00
CA TYR A 111 -33.42 15.26 -45.10
C TYR A 111 -33.92 16.06 -43.91
N VAL A 112 -35.14 15.77 -43.47
CA VAL A 112 -35.77 16.31 -42.26
C VAL A 112 -36.16 15.15 -41.37
N PRO A 113 -35.94 15.21 -40.05
CA PRO A 113 -36.35 14.11 -39.17
C PRO A 113 -37.87 14.05 -39.10
N PRO A 114 -38.47 12.88 -38.78
CA PRO A 114 -39.91 12.74 -38.56
C PRO A 114 -40.43 13.77 -37.53
N ASP A 115 -41.73 14.03 -37.57
CA ASP A 115 -42.36 14.96 -36.62
C ASP A 115 -42.19 14.52 -35.18
N GLY A 116 -41.93 15.49 -34.30
CA GLY A 116 -41.60 15.24 -32.89
C GLY A 116 -40.20 14.70 -32.66
N ARG A 117 -39.34 14.69 -33.69
CA ARG A 117 -37.96 14.19 -33.58
C ARG A 117 -36.93 15.21 -34.03
N HIS A 118 -35.69 15.03 -33.60
CA HIS A 118 -34.53 15.82 -34.01
C HIS A 118 -33.35 14.89 -34.40
N TRP A 119 -32.40 15.43 -35.17
CA TRP A 119 -31.20 14.71 -35.52
C TRP A 119 -30.30 14.45 -34.29
N THR A 120 -29.79 13.24 -34.18
CA THR A 120 -28.90 12.85 -33.08
C THR A 120 -27.56 13.57 -33.13
N PHE A 121 -27.15 14.07 -34.32
CA PHE A 121 -25.87 14.75 -34.56
C PHE A 121 -26.00 15.90 -35.53
N ASN A 122 -25.01 16.80 -35.55
CA ASN A 122 -24.92 17.94 -36.44
C ASN A 122 -24.45 17.56 -37.85
N GLN A 123 -24.43 18.52 -38.80
CA GLN A 123 -24.00 18.26 -40.17
C GLN A 123 -22.54 17.82 -40.28
N ASN A 124 -21.62 18.37 -39.46
CA ASN A 124 -20.22 18.00 -39.49
C ASN A 124 -20.02 16.51 -39.11
N THR A 125 -20.74 16.04 -38.09
CA THR A 125 -20.72 14.61 -37.69
C THR A 125 -21.34 13.75 -38.79
N LEU A 126 -22.41 14.20 -39.44
CA LEU A 126 -22.97 13.50 -40.59
C LEU A 126 -21.98 13.40 -41.72
N ASN A 127 -21.29 14.48 -42.09
CA ASN A 127 -20.27 14.50 -43.14
C ASN A 127 -19.11 13.49 -42.82
N ARG A 128 -18.69 13.43 -41.56
CA ARG A 128 -17.71 12.43 -41.12
C ARG A 128 -18.24 11.00 -41.31
N TYR A 129 -19.48 10.73 -40.94
CA TYR A 129 -20.08 9.40 -41.11
C TYR A 129 -20.28 9.03 -42.60
N ILE A 130 -20.46 10.03 -43.48
CA ILE A 130 -20.44 9.79 -44.93
C ILE A 130 -19.06 9.34 -45.39
N THR A 131 -18.00 10.04 -44.97
CA THR A 131 -16.62 9.69 -45.31
C THR A 131 -16.21 8.32 -44.75
N GLU A 132 -16.72 7.95 -43.58
CA GLU A 132 -16.48 6.66 -42.92
C GLU A 132 -17.41 5.54 -43.44
N GLU A 133 -18.26 5.79 -44.44
CA GLU A 133 -19.28 4.85 -44.97
C GLU A 133 -20.22 4.29 -43.89
N ARG A 134 -20.47 5.06 -42.84
CA ARG A 134 -21.26 4.67 -41.66
C ARG A 134 -22.64 5.29 -41.60
N ILE A 135 -23.13 5.83 -42.71
CA ILE A 135 -24.48 6.38 -42.87
C ILE A 135 -25.13 5.81 -44.10
N ARG A 136 -26.45 5.58 -44.03
CA ARG A 136 -27.25 5.10 -45.17
C ARG A 136 -28.65 5.69 -45.14
N ASP A 137 -29.28 5.78 -46.28
CA ASP A 137 -30.71 5.96 -46.39
C ASP A 137 -31.44 4.60 -46.43
N LYS A 138 -32.40 4.41 -45.52
CA LYS A 138 -33.31 3.29 -45.54
C LYS A 138 -34.73 3.82 -45.63
N ASN A 139 -35.31 3.78 -46.83
CA ASN A 139 -36.67 4.23 -47.10
C ASN A 139 -36.95 5.68 -46.67
N GLY A 140 -36.05 6.60 -46.96
CA GLY A 140 -36.17 8.02 -46.60
C GLY A 140 -35.76 8.38 -45.17
N ILE A 141 -35.32 7.40 -44.37
CA ILE A 141 -34.85 7.59 -43.01
C ILE A 141 -33.31 7.34 -42.97
N LEU A 142 -32.57 8.36 -42.55
CA LEU A 142 -31.16 8.20 -42.35
C LEU A 142 -30.87 7.30 -41.14
N GLN A 143 -30.02 6.29 -41.37
CA GLN A 143 -29.52 5.38 -40.36
C GLN A 143 -28.00 5.44 -40.33
N TYR A 144 -27.41 5.44 -39.13
CA TYR A 144 -25.96 5.31 -38.97
C TYR A 144 -25.59 3.99 -38.34
N LEU A 145 -24.42 3.49 -38.70
CA LEU A 145 -23.82 2.29 -38.10
C LEU A 145 -23.21 2.69 -36.76
N GLN A 146 -23.61 2.01 -35.69
CA GLN A 146 -23.03 2.22 -34.37
C GLN A 146 -21.50 1.98 -34.40
N SER A 147 -20.77 2.65 -33.53
CA SER A 147 -19.36 2.34 -33.32
C SER A 147 -19.21 0.98 -32.62
N GLU A 148 -18.16 0.25 -32.94
CA GLU A 148 -17.74 -0.94 -32.17
C GLU A 148 -17.34 -0.59 -30.73
N PHE A 149 -16.96 0.67 -30.54
CA PHE A 149 -16.60 1.21 -29.24
C PHE A 149 -17.64 2.20 -28.74
N GLU A 150 -17.83 2.24 -27.44
CA GLU A 150 -18.67 3.20 -26.74
C GLU A 150 -17.91 3.87 -25.60
N VAL A 151 -18.29 5.09 -25.26
CA VAL A 151 -17.68 5.85 -24.15
C VAL A 151 -17.94 5.12 -22.83
N CYS A 152 -16.91 4.97 -22.00
CA CYS A 152 -17.08 4.49 -20.64
C CYS A 152 -17.86 5.50 -19.80
N THR A 153 -18.86 5.02 -19.09
CA THR A 153 -19.63 5.80 -18.11
C THR A 153 -19.06 5.55 -16.70
N SER A 154 -19.71 6.06 -15.67
CA SER A 154 -19.38 5.77 -14.27
C SER A 154 -19.72 4.35 -13.80
N ASN A 155 -20.31 3.53 -14.65
CA ASN A 155 -20.59 2.12 -14.35
C ASN A 155 -19.52 1.20 -14.99
N TRP A 156 -18.63 0.66 -14.14
CA TRP A 156 -17.54 -0.25 -14.54
C TRP A 156 -17.77 -1.69 -14.04
N THR A 157 -19.03 -2.11 -13.99
CA THR A 157 -19.36 -3.51 -13.65
C THR A 157 -19.09 -4.48 -14.80
N ASP A 158 -18.69 -3.99 -15.96
CA ASP A 158 -18.31 -4.74 -17.16
C ASP A 158 -16.90 -5.37 -17.06
N ILE A 159 -16.10 -4.96 -16.10
CA ILE A 159 -14.76 -5.49 -15.84
C ILE A 159 -14.64 -6.01 -14.40
N PRO A 160 -13.77 -7.03 -14.17
CA PRO A 160 -13.54 -7.49 -12.80
C PRO A 160 -12.84 -6.42 -11.97
N GLY A 161 -13.28 -6.22 -10.74
CA GLY A 161 -12.64 -5.28 -9.82
C GLY A 161 -11.40 -5.86 -9.14
N TYR A 162 -11.37 -7.19 -8.95
CA TYR A 162 -10.28 -7.94 -8.34
C TYR A 162 -9.81 -9.08 -9.23
N THR A 163 -8.58 -9.49 -9.01
CA THR A 163 -7.94 -10.64 -9.64
C THR A 163 -7.12 -11.41 -8.61
N SER A 164 -6.59 -12.56 -8.97
CA SER A 164 -5.71 -13.38 -8.12
C SER A 164 -4.44 -13.82 -8.86
N THR A 165 -3.90 -12.95 -9.69
CA THR A 165 -2.74 -13.26 -10.53
C THR A 165 -1.47 -13.49 -9.71
N THR A 166 -1.30 -12.72 -8.64
CA THR A 166 -0.14 -12.81 -7.75
C THR A 166 -0.41 -13.57 -6.45
N ASN A 167 -1.62 -14.09 -6.26
CA ASN A 167 -2.12 -14.64 -4.99
C ASN A 167 -2.08 -13.65 -3.82
N TYR A 168 -1.95 -12.36 -4.10
CA TYR A 168 -2.06 -11.32 -3.09
C TYR A 168 -3.54 -11.05 -2.78
N PRO A 169 -3.94 -11.02 -1.51
CA PRO A 169 -5.32 -10.70 -1.14
C PRO A 169 -5.70 -9.32 -1.67
N THR A 170 -6.92 -9.18 -2.15
CA THR A 170 -7.44 -7.89 -2.67
C THR A 170 -6.67 -7.28 -3.84
N GLU A 171 -6.01 -8.12 -4.62
CA GLU A 171 -5.33 -7.67 -5.83
C GLU A 171 -6.32 -6.99 -6.79
N ASN A 172 -6.08 -5.72 -7.10
CA ASN A 172 -6.88 -4.98 -8.07
C ASN A 172 -6.68 -5.52 -9.50
N SER A 173 -7.74 -5.47 -10.30
CA SER A 173 -7.63 -5.76 -11.72
C SER A 173 -6.83 -4.69 -12.45
N GLU A 174 -5.92 -5.09 -13.34
CA GLU A 174 -5.20 -4.15 -14.21
C GLU A 174 -6.14 -3.34 -15.10
N GLN A 175 -7.30 -3.88 -15.50
CA GLN A 175 -8.28 -3.17 -16.32
C GLN A 175 -8.91 -1.96 -15.62
N VAL A 176 -9.10 -2.03 -14.29
CA VAL A 176 -9.58 -0.89 -13.50
C VAL A 176 -8.52 0.19 -13.48
N LEU A 177 -7.28 -0.18 -13.16
CA LEU A 177 -6.17 0.77 -13.06
C LEU A 177 -5.79 1.36 -14.43
N GLU A 178 -5.92 0.58 -15.51
CA GLU A 178 -5.74 1.06 -16.88
C GLU A 178 -6.70 2.21 -17.19
N ARG A 179 -7.99 2.06 -16.91
CA ARG A 179 -8.97 3.13 -17.11
C ARG A 179 -8.66 4.37 -16.28
N VAL A 180 -8.28 4.19 -15.01
CA VAL A 180 -7.94 5.27 -14.09
C VAL A 180 -6.70 6.04 -14.58
N ILE A 181 -5.58 5.33 -14.76
CA ILE A 181 -4.29 5.96 -15.08
C ILE A 181 -4.32 6.58 -16.48
N PHE A 182 -4.92 5.89 -17.45
CA PHE A 182 -5.04 6.44 -18.81
C PHE A 182 -5.86 7.71 -18.86
N SER A 183 -7.00 7.77 -18.12
CA SER A 183 -7.92 8.91 -18.19
C SER A 183 -7.33 10.20 -17.63
N PHE A 184 -6.48 10.14 -16.61
CA PHE A 184 -6.09 11.29 -15.82
C PHE A 184 -4.59 11.54 -15.79
N SER A 185 -3.84 10.89 -16.67
CA SER A 185 -2.41 11.13 -16.80
C SER A 185 -1.94 10.95 -18.24
N SER A 186 -0.84 11.60 -18.55
CA SER A 186 -0.13 11.52 -19.82
C SER A 186 1.13 10.68 -19.70
N ASN A 187 1.79 10.39 -20.82
CA ASN A 187 3.10 9.72 -20.81
C ASN A 187 4.10 10.52 -19.95
N ASP A 188 4.96 9.82 -19.20
CA ASP A 188 5.95 10.37 -18.28
C ASP A 188 5.39 11.12 -17.04
N ASP A 189 4.08 11.22 -16.88
CA ASP A 189 3.50 11.72 -15.62
C ASP A 189 3.82 10.79 -14.45
N LEU A 190 3.78 11.34 -13.23
CA LEU A 190 4.07 10.61 -12.00
C LEU A 190 2.78 10.09 -11.35
N VAL A 191 2.71 8.77 -11.17
CA VAL A 191 1.64 8.07 -10.45
C VAL A 191 2.13 7.69 -9.07
N LEU A 192 1.45 8.15 -8.03
CA LEU A 192 1.73 7.82 -6.63
C LEU A 192 0.66 6.91 -6.07
N ASP A 193 1.04 5.77 -5.48
CA ASP A 193 0.15 4.90 -4.69
C ASP A 193 0.77 4.62 -3.33
N CYS A 194 0.15 5.19 -2.26
CA CYS A 194 0.63 5.05 -0.89
C CYS A 194 0.11 3.79 -0.17
N PHE A 195 -0.64 2.95 -0.88
CA PHE A 195 -1.23 1.70 -0.38
C PHE A 195 -1.13 0.62 -1.47
N ALA A 196 0.06 0.48 -2.04
CA ALA A 196 0.32 -0.20 -3.30
C ALA A 196 -0.01 -1.70 -3.33
N GLY A 197 -0.02 -2.37 -2.15
CA GLY A 197 -0.38 -3.78 -2.03
C GLY A 197 0.38 -4.68 -3.00
N SER A 198 -0.34 -5.35 -3.90
CA SER A 198 0.26 -6.23 -4.92
C SER A 198 1.02 -5.52 -6.05
N GLY A 199 1.05 -4.16 -6.07
CA GLY A 199 1.72 -3.37 -7.10
C GLY A 199 1.00 -3.34 -8.45
N THR A 200 -0.31 -3.53 -8.49
CA THR A 200 -1.08 -3.42 -9.74
C THR A 200 -0.95 -2.03 -10.34
N THR A 201 -0.99 -0.99 -9.51
CA THR A 201 -0.80 0.41 -9.95
C THR A 201 0.57 0.60 -10.61
N ALA A 202 1.65 0.07 -10.01
CA ALA A 202 2.99 0.11 -10.59
C ALA A 202 3.05 -0.57 -11.96
N ALA A 203 2.51 -1.79 -12.06
CA ALA A 203 2.53 -2.56 -13.29
C ALA A 203 1.77 -1.86 -14.43
N VAL A 204 0.62 -1.26 -14.13
CA VAL A 204 -0.16 -0.54 -15.13
C VAL A 204 0.51 0.79 -15.51
N ALA A 205 1.03 1.55 -14.55
CA ALA A 205 1.77 2.78 -14.80
C ALA A 205 2.99 2.53 -15.70
N GLU A 206 3.78 1.48 -15.39
CA GLU A 206 4.92 1.04 -16.22
C GLU A 206 4.51 0.71 -17.64
N LYS A 207 3.47 -0.12 -17.83
CA LYS A 207 2.97 -0.51 -19.15
C LYS A 207 2.41 0.66 -19.96
N LEU A 208 1.90 1.68 -19.30
CA LEU A 208 1.39 2.91 -19.94
C LEU A 208 2.47 3.99 -20.11
N GLY A 209 3.72 3.74 -19.74
CA GLY A 209 4.82 4.67 -19.89
C GLY A 209 4.85 5.80 -18.85
N ARG A 210 4.14 5.68 -17.75
CA ARG A 210 4.17 6.63 -16.63
C ARG A 210 5.35 6.33 -15.71
N ARG A 211 5.82 7.34 -14.99
CA ARG A 211 6.70 7.16 -13.83
C ARG A 211 5.84 6.79 -12.63
N TRP A 212 6.42 6.09 -11.66
CA TRP A 212 5.65 5.68 -10.51
C TRP A 212 6.45 5.69 -9.22
N ILE A 213 5.77 6.00 -8.11
CA ILE A 213 6.25 5.85 -6.74
C ILE A 213 5.19 5.05 -6.00
N MET A 214 5.61 3.95 -5.39
CA MET A 214 4.74 3.06 -4.65
C MET A 214 5.21 2.96 -3.22
N CYS A 215 4.28 3.06 -2.29
CA CYS A 215 4.57 2.90 -0.88
C CYS A 215 3.67 1.81 -0.30
N ASP A 216 4.24 0.97 0.53
CA ASP A 216 3.48 0.04 1.35
C ASP A 216 4.23 -0.21 2.65
N PHE A 217 3.49 -0.59 3.69
CA PHE A 217 4.06 -0.94 4.98
C PHE A 217 4.50 -2.40 5.05
N GLY A 218 3.75 -3.28 4.36
CA GLY A 218 3.94 -4.72 4.43
C GLY A 218 5.10 -5.20 3.56
N LYS A 219 6.06 -5.92 4.13
CA LYS A 219 7.16 -6.54 3.37
C LYS A 219 6.61 -7.45 2.26
N HIS A 220 5.56 -8.23 2.56
CA HIS A 220 4.91 -9.06 1.55
C HIS A 220 4.40 -8.26 0.35
N ALA A 221 3.85 -7.06 0.58
CA ALA A 221 3.44 -6.16 -0.49
C ALA A 221 4.63 -5.76 -1.36
N ILE A 222 5.74 -5.32 -0.72
CA ILE A 222 6.96 -4.90 -1.42
C ILE A 222 7.52 -6.03 -2.28
N TYR A 223 7.66 -7.24 -1.74
CA TYR A 223 8.20 -8.37 -2.50
C TYR A 223 7.26 -8.85 -3.62
N THR A 224 5.95 -8.85 -3.38
CA THR A 224 4.97 -9.17 -4.42
C THR A 224 5.05 -8.18 -5.56
N MET A 225 5.15 -6.89 -5.25
CA MET A 225 5.30 -5.80 -6.23
C MET A 225 6.62 -5.94 -6.99
N GLN A 226 7.72 -6.16 -6.31
CA GLN A 226 9.03 -6.37 -6.92
C GLN A 226 9.02 -7.53 -7.91
N LYS A 227 8.47 -8.70 -7.52
CA LYS A 227 8.28 -9.84 -8.41
C LYS A 227 7.42 -9.47 -9.63
N ARG A 228 6.32 -8.77 -9.40
CA ARG A 228 5.41 -8.34 -10.46
C ARG A 228 6.12 -7.48 -11.49
N ILE A 229 6.88 -6.48 -11.05
CA ILE A 229 7.60 -5.57 -11.94
C ILE A 229 8.72 -6.31 -12.68
N TRP A 230 9.50 -7.14 -12.02
CA TRP A 230 10.55 -7.92 -12.69
C TRP A 230 10.02 -8.85 -13.78
N ASN A 231 8.87 -9.45 -13.55
CA ASN A 231 8.24 -10.37 -14.50
C ASN A 231 7.26 -9.67 -15.45
N ILE A 232 7.26 -8.34 -15.53
CA ILE A 232 6.26 -7.56 -16.27
C ILE A 232 6.22 -7.92 -17.75
N ALA A 233 7.37 -8.23 -18.37
CA ALA A 233 7.48 -8.63 -19.77
C ALA A 233 6.61 -9.86 -20.08
N SER A 234 6.51 -10.81 -19.16
CA SER A 234 5.70 -12.03 -19.31
C SER A 234 4.22 -11.82 -18.98
N SER A 235 3.86 -10.67 -18.41
CA SER A 235 2.48 -10.34 -18.05
C SER A 235 1.65 -9.96 -19.29
N LYS A 236 0.33 -9.93 -19.10
CA LYS A 236 -0.60 -9.59 -20.19
C LYS A 236 -0.42 -8.13 -20.63
N LYS A 237 -0.45 -7.89 -21.94
CA LYS A 237 -0.50 -6.55 -22.53
C LYS A 237 -1.82 -5.87 -22.20
N LEU A 238 -1.77 -4.56 -21.97
CA LEU A 238 -2.95 -3.71 -21.80
C LEU A 238 -3.59 -3.37 -23.14
N GLY A 239 -4.80 -2.84 -23.08
CA GLY A 239 -5.56 -2.38 -24.22
C GLY A 239 -6.64 -3.35 -24.67
N GLN A 240 -7.72 -2.79 -25.18
CA GLN A 240 -8.89 -3.57 -25.63
C GLN A 240 -8.65 -4.34 -26.92
N GLU A 241 -7.69 -3.92 -27.72
CA GLU A 241 -7.29 -4.58 -28.97
C GLU A 241 -6.25 -5.70 -28.75
N ALA A 242 -5.68 -5.78 -27.53
CA ALA A 242 -4.72 -6.81 -27.20
C ALA A 242 -5.37 -8.20 -27.29
N LYS A 243 -4.73 -9.13 -27.96
CA LYS A 243 -5.19 -10.53 -28.03
C LYS A 243 -5.19 -11.14 -26.63
N LYS A 244 -6.10 -12.10 -26.37
CA LYS A 244 -6.31 -12.70 -25.05
C LYS A 244 -5.02 -13.17 -24.35
N ASN A 245 -4.03 -13.62 -25.10
CA ASN A 245 -2.76 -14.15 -24.59
C ASN A 245 -1.55 -13.31 -25.01
N GLU A 246 -1.76 -12.09 -25.50
CA GLU A 246 -0.67 -11.20 -25.90
C GLU A 246 0.08 -10.71 -24.68
N LYS A 247 1.39 -10.90 -24.66
CA LYS A 247 2.27 -10.48 -23.60
C LYS A 247 2.77 -9.06 -23.82
N TYR A 248 3.14 -8.39 -22.74
CA TYR A 248 3.71 -7.05 -22.79
C TYR A 248 5.06 -7.03 -23.52
N ASN A 249 5.92 -8.04 -23.29
CA ASN A 249 7.20 -8.27 -23.97
C ASN A 249 8.23 -7.12 -23.87
N GLN A 250 8.09 -6.24 -22.91
CA GLN A 250 9.10 -5.20 -22.64
C GLN A 250 9.62 -5.37 -21.21
N PRO A 251 10.95 -5.23 -20.99
CA PRO A 251 11.51 -5.25 -19.65
C PRO A 251 11.06 -4.02 -18.85
N PRO A 252 11.07 -4.08 -17.52
CA PRO A 252 10.79 -2.91 -16.69
C PRO A 252 11.90 -1.87 -16.85
N LYS A 253 11.56 -0.60 -16.65
CA LYS A 253 12.55 0.46 -16.44
C LYS A 253 13.31 0.19 -15.14
N PRO A 254 14.56 0.65 -15.00
CA PRO A 254 15.28 0.57 -13.73
C PRO A 254 14.49 1.20 -12.59
N PHE A 255 14.40 0.52 -11.46
CA PHE A 255 13.74 1.01 -10.25
C PHE A 255 14.57 0.68 -9.01
N SER A 256 14.33 1.38 -7.91
CA SER A 256 14.96 1.12 -6.62
C SER A 256 13.91 0.90 -5.53
N ILE A 257 14.27 0.09 -4.54
CA ILE A 257 13.50 -0.10 -3.33
C ILE A 257 14.17 0.68 -2.22
N ILE A 258 13.41 1.55 -1.56
CA ILE A 258 13.92 2.41 -0.50
C ILE A 258 13.15 2.05 0.78
N SER A 259 13.87 1.66 1.82
CA SER A 259 13.29 1.53 3.17
C SER A 259 13.33 2.91 3.84
N ALA A 260 12.16 3.49 4.06
CA ALA A 260 12.05 4.77 4.73
C ALA A 260 11.76 4.55 6.22
N GLY A 261 12.70 4.91 7.06
CA GLY A 261 12.57 4.83 8.51
C GLY A 261 13.28 3.63 9.15
N VAL A 262 13.73 3.84 10.38
CA VAL A 262 14.45 2.85 11.19
C VAL A 262 13.49 2.08 12.11
N TYR A 263 12.19 2.36 12.01
CA TYR A 263 11.18 1.82 12.92
C TYR A 263 10.74 0.42 12.51
N ASP A 264 11.49 -0.59 12.95
CA ASP A 264 10.98 -1.94 13.05
C ASP A 264 10.12 -2.05 14.32
N PHE A 265 8.86 -1.68 14.21
CA PHE A 265 7.93 -1.69 15.34
C PHE A 265 7.73 -3.09 15.93
N SER A 266 7.92 -4.13 15.15
CA SER A 266 7.80 -5.51 15.62
C SER A 266 8.96 -5.90 16.55
N ARG A 267 10.16 -5.37 16.32
CA ARG A 267 11.27 -5.49 17.29
C ARG A 267 10.94 -4.84 18.64
N ILE A 268 10.29 -3.66 18.65
CA ILE A 268 9.97 -2.96 19.90
C ILE A 268 9.06 -3.80 20.80
N MET A 269 8.08 -4.50 20.23
CA MET A 269 7.12 -5.30 21.00
C MET A 269 7.74 -6.56 21.62
N ASN A 270 8.65 -7.22 20.91
CA ASN A 270 9.43 -8.32 21.48
C ASN A 270 10.54 -7.83 22.42
N LEU A 271 11.06 -6.64 22.17
CA LEU A 271 12.07 -5.99 23.00
C LEU A 271 11.58 -5.67 24.41
N ARG A 272 10.26 -5.39 24.59
CA ARG A 272 9.67 -5.14 25.91
C ARG A 272 9.93 -6.31 26.89
N LYS A 273 9.96 -7.54 26.39
CA LYS A 273 10.24 -8.74 27.18
C LYS A 273 11.74 -8.89 27.54
N ASN A 274 12.61 -8.20 26.81
CA ASN A 274 14.04 -8.19 27.03
C ASN A 274 14.53 -6.75 27.29
N LYS A 275 14.66 -6.42 28.57
CA LYS A 275 15.07 -5.11 29.06
C LYS A 275 16.31 -4.55 28.35
N GLU A 276 17.35 -5.38 28.23
CA GLU A 276 18.62 -4.98 27.63
C GLU A 276 18.50 -4.64 26.15
N SER A 277 17.81 -5.48 25.41
CA SER A 277 17.52 -5.24 23.99
C SER A 277 16.69 -4.00 23.77
N TYR A 278 15.69 -3.74 24.64
CA TYR A 278 14.87 -2.55 24.58
C TYR A 278 15.70 -1.28 24.78
N ILE A 279 16.51 -1.25 25.85
CA ILE A 279 17.37 -0.09 26.16
C ILE A 279 18.29 0.23 24.98
N ASN A 280 19.00 -0.78 24.46
CA ASN A 280 19.90 -0.59 23.33
C ASN A 280 19.18 -0.10 22.09
N PHE A 281 17.97 -0.61 21.83
CA PHE A 281 17.17 -0.20 20.69
C PHE A 281 16.73 1.28 20.80
N VAL A 282 16.12 1.69 21.91
CA VAL A 282 15.59 3.06 22.05
C VAL A 282 16.71 4.11 22.13
N LEU A 283 17.86 3.78 22.72
CA LEU A 283 19.05 4.63 22.68
C LEU A 283 19.56 4.77 21.24
N GLY A 284 19.55 3.68 20.47
CA GLY A 284 19.94 3.69 19.06
C GLY A 284 19.06 4.58 18.18
N LEU A 285 17.75 4.74 18.49
CA LEU A 285 16.85 5.64 17.77
C LEU A 285 17.33 7.11 17.79
N PHE A 286 18.03 7.49 18.87
CA PHE A 286 18.53 8.86 19.07
C PHE A 286 20.04 8.94 18.88
N SER A 287 20.68 7.91 18.29
CA SER A 287 22.12 7.83 18.05
C SER A 287 22.94 7.97 19.35
N ILE A 288 22.40 7.45 20.47
CA ILE A 288 23.05 7.48 21.78
C ILE A 288 23.74 6.12 21.99
N ILE A 289 25.05 6.15 22.21
CA ILE A 289 25.85 4.95 22.46
C ILE A 289 25.75 4.59 23.93
N ARG A 290 25.40 3.34 24.23
CA ARG A 290 25.40 2.81 25.58
C ARG A 290 26.82 2.43 25.98
N GLU A 291 27.24 2.90 27.15
CA GLU A 291 28.51 2.53 27.79
C GLU A 291 28.23 1.71 29.05
N GLU A 292 29.07 0.72 29.32
CA GLU A 292 29.00 -0.04 30.58
C GLU A 292 29.67 0.76 31.72
N LYS A 293 28.90 1.65 32.32
CA LYS A 293 29.30 2.47 33.47
C LYS A 293 28.30 2.33 34.61
N ASP A 294 28.79 2.50 35.85
CA ASP A 294 27.90 2.56 37.02
C ASP A 294 27.29 3.97 37.19
N TYR A 295 26.24 4.21 36.44
CA TYR A 295 25.49 5.47 36.54
C TYR A 295 24.69 5.58 37.82
N THR A 296 24.31 4.45 38.46
CA THR A 296 23.55 4.44 39.71
C THR A 296 24.37 5.06 40.84
N SER A 297 25.65 4.73 40.96
CA SER A 297 26.54 5.38 41.96
C SER A 297 26.74 6.85 41.66
N LYS A 298 26.87 7.25 40.37
CA LYS A 298 27.11 8.62 39.94
C LYS A 298 25.90 9.56 40.18
N TYR A 299 24.70 9.14 39.75
CA TYR A 299 23.52 9.99 39.74
C TYR A 299 22.47 9.63 40.81
N LYS A 300 22.61 8.48 41.48
CA LYS A 300 21.61 7.92 42.44
C LYS A 300 20.24 7.59 41.81
N LEU A 301 20.24 7.29 40.55
CA LEU A 301 19.07 6.87 39.77
C LEU A 301 19.38 5.56 39.05
N SER A 302 18.41 4.64 39.05
CA SER A 302 18.56 3.29 38.49
C SER A 302 18.25 3.20 36.99
N ASN A 303 17.61 4.21 36.41
CA ASN A 303 17.12 4.18 35.03
C ASN A 303 17.99 4.98 34.04
N ILE A 304 19.22 5.38 34.48
CA ILE A 304 20.22 6.00 33.60
C ILE A 304 21.06 4.91 32.97
N TYR A 305 21.10 4.87 31.62
CA TYR A 305 21.77 3.81 30.85
C TYR A 305 22.82 4.33 29.88
N ALA A 306 22.94 5.65 29.71
CA ALA A 306 23.91 6.26 28.82
C ALA A 306 24.20 7.71 29.25
N GLU A 307 25.20 8.30 28.60
CA GLU A 307 25.47 9.73 28.61
C GLU A 307 25.51 10.26 27.18
N LYS A 308 24.93 11.44 26.97
CA LYS A 308 25.04 12.21 25.74
C LYS A 308 25.72 13.54 26.05
N GLU A 309 26.90 13.79 25.46
CA GLU A 309 27.69 15.00 25.73
C GLU A 309 27.96 15.23 27.23
N ASN A 310 28.29 14.14 27.95
CA ASN A 310 28.47 14.09 29.39
C ASN A 310 27.22 14.35 30.26
N ASN A 311 26.04 14.38 29.65
CA ASN A 311 24.77 14.54 30.33
C ASN A 311 24.04 13.21 30.43
N PRO A 312 23.37 12.92 31.56
CA PRO A 312 22.73 11.62 31.77
C PRO A 312 21.54 11.41 30.86
N VAL A 313 21.38 10.15 30.42
CA VAL A 313 20.26 9.70 29.60
C VAL A 313 19.52 8.61 30.35
N GLU A 314 18.32 8.93 30.75
CA GLU A 314 17.34 8.00 31.32
C GLU A 314 16.57 7.31 30.22
N VAL A 315 16.29 6.01 30.40
CA VAL A 315 15.33 5.26 29.57
C VAL A 315 14.12 4.90 30.43
N TYR A 316 12.96 5.42 30.06
CA TYR A 316 11.71 5.19 30.77
C TYR A 316 11.35 3.69 30.78
N PRO A 317 11.08 3.09 31.96
CA PRO A 317 11.07 1.64 32.15
C PRO A 317 9.76 0.96 31.71
N VAL A 318 9.49 0.93 30.41
CA VAL A 318 8.28 0.31 29.81
C VAL A 318 8.21 -1.22 29.97
N TRP A 319 9.30 -1.88 30.36
CA TRP A 319 9.30 -3.30 30.72
C TRP A 319 8.59 -3.58 32.03
N ASN A 320 8.31 -2.57 32.83
CA ASN A 320 7.50 -2.65 34.02
C ASN A 320 6.08 -2.20 33.69
N ASP A 321 5.09 -3.11 33.85
CA ASP A 321 3.68 -2.86 33.52
C ASP A 321 3.06 -1.73 34.33
N GLU A 322 3.52 -1.50 35.55
CA GLU A 322 3.08 -0.41 36.41
C GLU A 322 3.41 0.95 35.80
N TYR A 323 4.64 1.12 35.30
CA TYR A 323 5.08 2.34 34.64
C TYR A 323 4.32 2.64 33.33
N LEU A 324 3.87 1.62 32.65
CA LEU A 324 3.07 1.82 31.43
C LEU A 324 1.63 2.23 31.70
N LYS A 325 1.04 1.77 32.82
CA LYS A 325 -0.39 1.94 33.12
C LYS A 325 -0.69 3.09 34.05
N GLU A 326 0.14 3.31 35.04
CA GLU A 326 -0.15 4.14 36.20
C GLU A 326 0.80 5.34 36.34
N VAL A 327 2.06 5.17 35.97
CA VAL A 327 3.08 6.25 36.07
C VAL A 327 3.12 7.03 34.76
N ARG A 328 3.22 8.34 34.87
CA ARG A 328 3.44 9.25 33.73
C ARG A 328 4.55 10.21 34.07
N ILE A 329 5.27 10.65 33.04
CA ILE A 329 6.22 11.75 33.19
C ILE A 329 5.42 13.05 33.22
N ASP A 330 5.25 13.58 34.41
CA ASP A 330 4.64 14.86 34.74
C ASP A 330 5.62 15.71 35.52
N GLU A 331 5.21 16.88 36.00
CA GLU A 331 6.06 17.75 36.81
C GLU A 331 6.53 17.10 38.11
N ASP A 332 5.71 16.28 38.75
CA ASP A 332 6.06 15.65 40.02
C ASP A 332 7.10 14.54 39.79
N TYR A 333 7.03 13.78 38.68
CA TYR A 333 8.09 12.87 38.25
C TYR A 333 9.43 13.58 38.12
N LEU A 334 9.47 14.76 37.47
CA LEU A 334 10.68 15.55 37.30
C LEU A 334 11.19 16.11 38.64
N LYS A 335 10.29 16.52 39.53
CA LYS A 335 10.66 16.96 40.89
C LYS A 335 11.26 15.83 41.75
N GLU A 336 10.77 14.61 41.59
CA GLU A 336 11.34 13.43 42.25
C GLU A 336 12.75 13.13 41.80
N ILE A 337 13.03 13.24 40.47
CA ILE A 337 14.39 13.12 39.95
C ILE A 337 15.32 14.15 40.61
N ILE A 338 14.91 15.40 40.68
CA ILE A 338 15.67 16.48 41.35
C ILE A 338 15.94 16.13 42.82
N ARG A 339 14.91 15.69 43.54
CA ARG A 339 15.04 15.29 44.96
C ARG A 339 16.00 14.12 45.16
N ALA A 340 15.84 13.07 44.36
CA ALA A 340 16.65 11.85 44.45
C ALA A 340 18.14 12.12 44.18
N THR A 341 18.41 13.02 43.26
CA THR A 341 19.80 13.37 42.87
C THR A 341 20.51 14.36 43.75
N GLY A 342 19.73 15.15 44.54
CA GLY A 342 20.27 16.02 45.58
C GLY A 342 21.35 16.99 45.11
N GLY A 343 21.15 17.67 44.00
CA GLY A 343 22.09 18.66 43.45
C GLY A 343 23.23 18.06 42.58
N ARG A 344 23.23 16.76 42.31
CA ARG A 344 24.22 16.12 41.40
C ARG A 344 23.91 16.36 39.93
N LEU A 345 22.66 16.62 39.59
CA LEU A 345 22.24 16.96 38.24
C LEU A 345 22.37 18.44 37.98
N LYS A 346 22.99 18.80 36.87
CA LYS A 346 23.05 20.15 36.32
C LYS A 346 23.18 20.07 34.80
N GLY A 347 22.72 21.11 34.11
CA GLY A 347 22.73 21.13 32.66
C GLY A 347 21.61 20.23 32.09
N ASP A 348 21.88 19.57 31.00
CA ASP A 348 20.86 18.78 30.28
C ASP A 348 20.64 17.41 30.90
N TYR A 349 19.38 17.00 31.00
CA TYR A 349 18.95 15.67 31.41
C TYR A 349 18.00 15.11 30.37
N TYR A 350 18.41 14.04 29.69
CA TYR A 350 17.64 13.44 28.63
C TYR A 350 16.77 12.28 29.15
N ILE A 351 15.48 12.26 28.75
CA ILE A 351 14.57 11.18 29.07
C ILE A 351 14.06 10.58 27.75
N VAL A 352 14.48 9.35 27.45
CA VAL A 352 13.97 8.58 26.30
C VAL A 352 12.68 7.88 26.72
N THR A 353 11.56 8.29 26.12
CA THR A 353 10.23 7.85 26.57
C THR A 353 9.26 7.66 25.40
N PRO A 354 8.29 6.72 25.53
CA PRO A 354 7.14 6.73 24.65
C PRO A 354 6.36 8.04 24.76
N GLU A 355 5.87 8.54 23.63
CA GLU A 355 5.10 9.79 23.58
C GLU A 355 3.84 9.73 24.48
N SER A 356 3.23 8.55 24.60
CA SER A 356 2.05 8.33 25.43
C SER A 356 2.31 8.34 26.95
N CYS A 357 3.57 8.22 27.38
CA CYS A 357 3.94 8.17 28.79
C CYS A 357 4.29 9.55 29.37
N THR A 358 4.20 10.60 28.59
CA THR A 358 4.53 11.96 29.06
C THR A 358 3.39 12.95 28.76
N ILE A 359 3.15 13.83 29.72
CA ILE A 359 2.20 14.95 29.61
C ILE A 359 2.91 16.32 29.65
N VAL A 360 4.22 16.33 29.91
CA VAL A 360 5.03 17.54 29.95
C VAL A 360 5.83 17.72 28.63
N THR A 361 6.28 18.93 28.41
CA THR A 361 7.24 19.30 27.39
C THR A 361 8.63 19.46 27.97
N ASN A 362 9.63 19.78 27.16
CA ASN A 362 10.95 20.16 27.64
C ASN A 362 10.82 21.30 28.66
N THR A 363 11.41 21.13 29.84
CA THR A 363 11.20 22.01 31.00
C THR A 363 12.52 22.20 31.73
N THR A 364 12.76 23.41 32.25
CA THR A 364 13.91 23.70 33.10
C THR A 364 13.47 23.82 34.54
N MET A 365 14.17 23.16 35.46
CA MET A 365 13.94 23.21 36.88
C MET A 365 15.25 23.52 37.64
N LYS A 366 15.13 24.03 38.85
CA LYS A 366 16.28 24.29 39.74
C LYS A 366 16.56 23.04 40.59
N ASN A 367 17.83 22.65 40.68
CA ASN A 367 18.28 21.65 41.66
C ASN A 367 18.44 22.25 43.05
N SER A 368 18.84 21.43 44.05
CA SER A 368 19.05 21.89 45.42
C SER A 368 20.17 22.92 45.60
N ASN A 369 21.05 23.07 44.64
CA ASN A 369 22.13 24.05 44.60
C ASN A 369 21.74 25.32 43.80
N ASN A 370 20.47 25.46 43.41
CA ASN A 370 19.94 26.53 42.57
C ASN A 370 20.53 26.61 41.15
N GLU A 371 21.09 25.49 40.65
CA GLU A 371 21.56 25.34 39.27
C GLU A 371 20.44 24.82 38.37
N ASP A 372 20.50 25.20 37.10
CA ASP A 372 19.50 24.75 36.10
C ASP A 372 19.71 23.30 35.68
N VAL A 373 18.60 22.55 35.64
CA VAL A 373 18.48 21.22 35.04
C VAL A 373 17.45 21.30 33.93
N ASN A 374 17.90 21.10 32.69
CA ASN A 374 17.05 21.14 31.50
C ASN A 374 16.58 19.74 31.19
N PHE A 375 15.34 19.42 31.45
CA PHE A 375 14.74 18.14 31.05
C PHE A 375 14.39 18.15 29.56
N ILE A 376 15.05 17.28 28.79
CA ILE A 376 14.87 17.14 27.36
C ILE A 376 14.24 15.79 27.08
N LEU A 377 12.99 15.79 26.60
CA LEU A 377 12.22 14.57 26.33
C LEU A 377 12.45 14.09 24.90
N LEU A 378 13.13 12.96 24.77
CA LEU A 378 13.33 12.26 23.51
C LEU A 378 12.18 11.27 23.31
N LYS A 379 11.15 11.72 22.59
CA LYS A 379 9.86 11.01 22.45
C LYS A 379 9.83 10.11 21.23
N PHE A 380 9.24 8.91 21.38
CA PHE A 380 8.93 8.02 20.27
C PHE A 380 7.48 7.50 20.37
N PRO A 381 6.81 7.21 19.24
CA PRO A 381 5.39 6.85 19.25
C PRO A 381 5.17 5.39 19.70
N TYR A 382 4.88 5.18 20.96
CA TYR A 382 4.68 3.86 21.58
C TYR A 382 3.19 3.44 21.73
N LYS A 383 2.27 4.40 21.86
CA LYS A 383 0.85 4.11 22.14
C LYS A 383 0.19 3.25 21.05
N VAL A 384 0.58 3.46 19.82
CA VAL A 384 0.12 2.65 18.69
C VAL A 384 0.47 1.17 18.90
N LEU A 385 1.58 0.88 19.55
CA LEU A 385 2.06 -0.48 19.81
C LEU A 385 1.29 -1.16 20.94
N GLU A 386 0.87 -0.40 21.95
CA GLU A 386 0.12 -0.94 23.10
C GLU A 386 -1.30 -1.33 22.70
N ASP A 387 -1.99 -0.47 21.95
CA ASP A 387 -3.34 -0.75 21.45
C ASP A 387 -3.35 -1.92 20.47
N VAL A 388 -2.31 -2.06 19.68
CA VAL A 388 -2.11 -3.18 18.75
C VAL A 388 -1.88 -4.49 19.51
N SER A 389 -1.04 -4.49 20.54
CA SER A 389 -0.72 -5.71 21.31
C SER A 389 -1.93 -6.31 22.04
N ARG A 390 -2.90 -5.49 22.43
CA ARG A 390 -4.10 -5.93 23.14
C ARG A 390 -5.16 -6.53 22.23
N HIS A 391 -5.22 -6.11 20.98
CA HIS A 391 -6.29 -6.47 20.03
C HIS A 391 -5.82 -7.36 18.89
N PHE A 392 -4.51 -7.60 18.78
CA PHE A 392 -3.93 -8.32 17.66
C PHE A 392 -4.02 -9.84 17.83
N GLN A 393 -4.85 -10.48 17.03
CA GLN A 393 -4.74 -11.90 16.74
C GLN A 393 -3.99 -12.05 15.42
N ILE A 394 -2.81 -12.67 15.46
CA ILE A 394 -2.07 -13.04 14.27
C ILE A 394 -2.97 -13.94 13.43
N LYS A 395 -3.31 -13.47 12.24
CA LYS A 395 -4.09 -14.23 11.26
C LYS A 395 -3.25 -14.42 10.02
N ASP A 396 -3.49 -15.52 9.34
CA ASP A 396 -3.07 -15.69 7.96
C ASP A 396 -3.50 -14.47 7.14
N GLN A 397 -2.81 -14.25 6.03
CA GLN A 397 -3.20 -13.20 5.11
C GLN A 397 -4.69 -13.26 4.81
N PRO A 398 -5.39 -12.13 4.79
CA PRO A 398 -6.81 -12.12 4.56
C PRO A 398 -7.12 -12.72 3.18
N ALA A 399 -7.79 -13.85 3.18
CA ALA A 399 -8.19 -14.56 1.97
C ALA A 399 -9.60 -14.18 1.50
N SER A 400 -10.31 -13.38 2.29
CA SER A 400 -11.69 -12.98 2.03
C SER A 400 -11.96 -11.54 2.46
N THR A 401 -13.02 -10.96 1.93
CA THR A 401 -13.53 -9.65 2.36
C THR A 401 -13.89 -9.62 3.86
N GLY A 402 -14.37 -10.73 4.40
CA GLY A 402 -14.66 -10.84 5.83
C GLY A 402 -13.40 -10.74 6.69
N ASP A 403 -12.28 -11.28 6.21
CA ASP A 403 -11.00 -11.20 6.91
C ASP A 403 -10.41 -9.79 6.82
N ILE A 404 -10.56 -9.11 5.68
CA ILE A 404 -10.16 -7.71 5.51
C ILE A 404 -10.95 -6.81 6.46
N ASN A 405 -12.25 -6.99 6.57
CA ASN A 405 -13.10 -6.19 7.44
C ASN A 405 -12.79 -6.41 8.94
N LYS A 406 -12.28 -7.59 9.30
CA LYS A 406 -11.77 -7.86 10.66
C LYS A 406 -10.41 -7.22 10.91
N LEU A 407 -9.58 -7.06 9.88
CA LEU A 407 -8.28 -6.38 9.97
C LEU A 407 -8.41 -4.86 10.06
N ILE A 408 -9.47 -4.27 9.53
CA ILE A 408 -9.72 -2.82 9.59
C ILE A 408 -9.98 -2.37 11.05
N SER A 409 -10.51 -3.23 11.89
CA SER A 409 -10.71 -2.93 13.33
C SER A 409 -9.44 -3.11 14.17
N SER A 410 -8.40 -3.70 13.63
CA SER A 410 -7.08 -3.84 14.25
C SER A 410 -6.04 -3.29 13.28
N ALA A 411 -5.31 -2.26 13.68
CA ALA A 411 -4.20 -1.75 12.88
C ALA A 411 -3.27 -2.91 12.53
N GLY A 412 -3.07 -3.16 11.22
CA GLY A 412 -2.34 -4.32 10.74
C GLY A 412 -0.83 -4.20 10.93
N PHE A 413 -0.35 -4.52 12.12
CA PHE A 413 1.07 -4.69 12.38
C PHE A 413 1.35 -6.19 12.53
N TYR A 414 2.32 -6.68 11.78
CA TYR A 414 2.82 -8.05 11.91
C TYR A 414 4.02 -8.03 12.86
N PHE A 415 4.03 -8.96 13.81
CA PHE A 415 5.17 -9.11 14.71
C PHE A 415 6.33 -9.78 13.96
N ASN A 416 7.54 -9.24 14.14
CA ASN A 416 8.75 -9.88 13.65
C ASN A 416 9.10 -11.01 14.60
N GLU A 417 8.63 -12.20 14.31
CA GLU A 417 9.10 -13.40 15.01
C GLU A 417 10.35 -13.94 14.34
N GLU A 418 11.31 -14.40 15.12
CA GLU A 418 12.53 -14.97 14.56
C GLU A 418 12.17 -16.17 13.68
N ILE A 419 12.60 -16.10 12.43
CA ILE A 419 12.57 -17.23 11.52
C ILE A 419 13.85 -18.03 11.73
N GLU A 420 13.69 -19.30 12.03
CA GLU A 420 14.78 -20.27 12.03
C GLU A 420 14.77 -21.03 10.70
N ILE A 421 15.89 -21.03 10.02
CA ILE A 421 16.08 -21.78 8.78
C ILE A 421 17.45 -22.41 8.74
N GLU A 422 17.50 -23.68 8.36
CA GLU A 422 18.73 -24.42 8.08
C GLU A 422 18.73 -24.92 6.65
N VAL A 423 19.84 -24.73 5.96
CA VAL A 423 20.00 -25.12 4.57
C VAL A 423 21.24 -26.04 4.40
N GLU A 424 21.18 -26.87 3.39
CA GLU A 424 22.26 -27.72 2.96
C GLU A 424 22.51 -27.58 1.47
N LYS A 425 23.75 -27.33 1.08
CA LYS A 425 24.15 -27.26 -0.32
C LYS A 425 24.05 -28.63 -0.99
N ILE A 426 23.43 -28.69 -2.15
CA ILE A 426 23.34 -29.89 -2.99
C ILE A 426 23.90 -29.57 -4.39
N PRO A 427 24.22 -30.59 -5.23
CA PRO A 427 24.81 -30.33 -6.55
C PRO A 427 24.02 -29.39 -7.48
N GLU A 428 22.70 -29.45 -7.41
CA GLU A 428 21.80 -28.64 -8.28
C GLU A 428 21.25 -27.40 -7.59
N GLY A 429 21.78 -26.98 -6.43
CA GLY A 429 21.26 -25.86 -5.65
C GLY A 429 21.43 -26.04 -4.15
N PHE A 430 20.33 -25.95 -3.39
CA PHE A 430 20.34 -26.22 -1.95
C PHE A 430 19.00 -26.80 -1.48
N LYS A 431 19.03 -27.40 -0.30
CA LYS A 431 17.84 -27.95 0.36
C LYS A 431 17.61 -27.25 1.69
N ILE A 432 16.37 -26.84 1.94
CA ILE A 432 15.94 -26.37 3.26
C ILE A 432 15.69 -27.59 4.13
N LYS A 433 16.54 -27.80 5.16
CA LYS A 433 16.40 -28.90 6.12
C LYS A 433 15.40 -28.60 7.22
N HIS A 434 15.40 -27.37 7.67
CA HIS A 434 14.52 -26.89 8.73
C HIS A 434 14.03 -25.50 8.38
N PHE A 435 12.76 -25.25 8.67
CA PHE A 435 12.17 -23.93 8.63
C PHE A 435 11.12 -23.84 9.72
N SER A 436 11.25 -22.85 10.60
CA SER A 436 10.22 -22.54 11.58
C SER A 436 9.97 -21.03 11.65
N THR A 437 8.76 -20.68 11.97
CA THR A 437 8.32 -19.31 12.20
C THR A 437 7.41 -19.30 13.42
N GLY A 438 7.45 -18.21 14.19
CA GLY A 438 6.57 -18.05 15.34
C GLY A 438 5.11 -17.77 15.01
N ILE A 439 4.80 -17.54 13.72
CA ILE A 439 3.43 -17.25 13.31
C ILE A 439 2.49 -18.45 13.47
N LEU A 440 1.25 -18.13 13.82
CA LEU A 440 0.19 -19.13 14.01
C LEU A 440 -0.74 -19.16 12.79
N ASN A 441 -1.23 -20.34 12.45
CA ASN A 441 -2.27 -20.53 11.44
C ASN A 441 -3.66 -20.09 11.97
N GLN A 442 -4.70 -20.23 11.17
CA GLN A 442 -6.08 -19.87 11.54
C GLN A 442 -6.61 -20.63 12.77
N ASN A 443 -6.06 -21.82 13.04
CA ASN A 443 -6.42 -22.66 14.19
C ASN A 443 -5.61 -22.32 15.45
N LYS A 444 -4.76 -21.28 15.42
CA LYS A 444 -3.83 -20.89 16.49
C LYS A 444 -2.70 -21.91 16.76
N GLU A 445 -2.37 -22.71 15.76
CA GLU A 445 -1.26 -23.65 15.77
C GLU A 445 -0.09 -23.08 14.96
N ARG A 446 1.15 -23.45 15.30
CA ARG A 446 2.32 -23.07 14.50
C ARG A 446 2.26 -23.74 13.12
N TYR A 447 2.73 -23.05 12.11
CA TYR A 447 2.91 -23.69 10.80
C TYR A 447 3.97 -24.79 10.89
N GLU A 448 3.63 -25.96 10.35
CA GLU A 448 4.56 -27.08 10.24
C GLU A 448 5.48 -26.91 9.02
N GLY A 449 6.79 -26.88 9.27
CA GLY A 449 7.82 -26.86 8.22
C GLY A 449 7.57 -25.76 7.18
N LEU A 450 7.75 -26.09 5.92
CA LEU A 450 7.67 -25.14 4.80
C LEU A 450 6.28 -24.52 4.55
N LYS A 451 5.24 -24.92 5.26
CA LYS A 451 3.90 -24.32 5.11
C LYS A 451 3.87 -22.84 5.52
N GLY A 452 4.74 -22.44 6.43
CA GLY A 452 4.89 -21.03 6.84
C GLY A 452 5.75 -20.19 5.91
N LEU A 453 6.54 -20.80 5.03
CA LEU A 453 7.43 -20.12 4.11
C LEU A 453 6.65 -19.45 2.96
N SER A 454 6.98 -18.22 2.63
CA SER A 454 6.47 -17.49 1.46
C SER A 454 7.46 -17.51 0.29
N MET A 455 8.72 -17.16 0.57
CA MET A 455 9.76 -17.09 -0.45
C MET A 455 11.16 -17.14 0.17
N VAL A 456 12.16 -17.36 -0.69
CA VAL A 456 13.57 -17.22 -0.37
C VAL A 456 14.20 -16.23 -1.32
N MET A 457 14.91 -15.26 -0.78
CA MET A 457 15.73 -14.31 -1.54
C MET A 457 17.18 -14.76 -1.53
N ILE A 458 17.88 -14.61 -2.64
CA ILE A 458 19.26 -15.08 -2.80
C ILE A 458 20.12 -13.95 -3.35
N ASP A 459 21.23 -13.73 -2.67
CA ASP A 459 22.37 -12.95 -3.13
C ASP A 459 23.52 -13.93 -3.40
N LYS A 460 23.97 -14.01 -4.65
CA LYS A 460 25.00 -14.96 -5.08
C LYS A 460 26.42 -14.52 -4.73
N ASN A 461 26.61 -13.24 -4.42
CA ASN A 461 27.91 -12.63 -4.16
C ASN A 461 27.85 -11.59 -3.03
N TYR A 462 27.28 -12.00 -1.89
CA TYR A 462 27.10 -11.11 -0.73
C TYR A 462 28.46 -10.62 -0.19
N ASP A 463 28.61 -9.31 -0.11
CA ASP A 463 29.85 -8.65 0.31
C ASP A 463 30.00 -8.45 1.84
N GLY A 464 29.03 -8.89 2.62
CA GLY A 464 28.98 -8.71 4.06
C GLY A 464 28.40 -7.35 4.51
N GLN A 465 28.04 -6.47 3.61
CA GLN A 465 27.48 -5.13 3.90
C GLN A 465 26.04 -4.98 3.44
N ALA A 466 25.78 -5.15 2.14
CA ALA A 466 24.46 -4.97 1.56
C ALA A 466 24.00 -6.24 0.83
N PHE A 467 22.80 -6.72 1.18
CA PHE A 467 22.18 -7.84 0.47
C PHE A 467 21.64 -7.38 -0.88
N ASN A 468 22.26 -7.82 -1.97
CA ASN A 468 21.87 -7.55 -3.33
C ASN A 468 21.07 -8.71 -3.90
N LEU A 469 19.79 -8.51 -4.15
CA LEU A 469 18.90 -9.57 -4.60
C LEU A 469 19.18 -9.97 -6.05
N ASP A 470 19.78 -11.14 -6.24
CA ASP A 470 19.98 -11.76 -7.57
C ASP A 470 18.77 -12.58 -8.00
N GLN A 471 18.15 -13.31 -7.07
CA GLN A 471 17.03 -14.20 -7.37
C GLN A 471 16.06 -14.33 -6.19
N ALA A 472 14.77 -14.31 -6.50
CA ALA A 472 13.70 -14.64 -5.54
C ALA A 472 13.02 -15.93 -5.99
N ILE A 473 12.86 -16.87 -5.06
CA ILE A 473 12.24 -18.18 -5.29
C ILE A 473 11.03 -18.29 -4.36
N TYR A 474 9.87 -18.48 -4.93
CA TYR A 474 8.63 -18.53 -4.19
C TYR A 474 8.27 -19.93 -3.73
N LYS A 475 7.45 -20.05 -2.68
CA LYS A 475 7.07 -21.36 -2.11
C LYS A 475 6.56 -22.36 -3.16
N ASN A 476 5.85 -21.91 -4.17
CA ASN A 476 5.34 -22.76 -5.25
C ASN A 476 6.41 -23.27 -6.23
N GLU A 477 7.62 -22.72 -6.16
CA GLU A 477 8.80 -23.15 -6.94
C GLU A 477 9.71 -24.07 -6.13
N ILE A 478 9.40 -24.24 -4.83
CA ILE A 478 10.15 -25.08 -3.88
C ILE A 478 9.42 -26.42 -3.75
N THR A 479 10.13 -27.53 -3.89
CA THR A 479 9.52 -28.85 -3.71
C THR A 479 9.03 -29.06 -2.28
N ASP A 480 8.15 -30.01 -2.04
CA ASP A 480 7.67 -30.33 -0.69
C ASP A 480 8.80 -30.82 0.23
N GLU A 481 9.86 -31.38 -0.35
CA GLU A 481 11.08 -31.81 0.36
C GLU A 481 12.06 -30.67 0.65
N GLY A 482 11.72 -29.44 0.24
CA GLY A 482 12.54 -28.25 0.45
C GLY A 482 13.66 -28.05 -0.55
N ILE A 483 13.66 -28.74 -1.68
CA ILE A 483 14.72 -28.65 -2.69
C ILE A 483 14.47 -27.40 -3.55
N ILE A 484 15.52 -26.61 -3.70
CA ILE A 484 15.59 -25.42 -4.55
C ILE A 484 16.69 -25.65 -5.57
N LYS A 485 16.29 -25.71 -6.84
CA LYS A 485 17.23 -25.80 -7.97
C LYS A 485 17.64 -24.41 -8.41
N ILE A 486 18.92 -24.15 -8.37
CA ILE A 486 19.48 -22.84 -8.75
C ILE A 486 20.90 -22.99 -9.24
N GLU A 487 21.21 -22.35 -10.36
CA GLU A 487 22.53 -22.31 -10.95
C GLU A 487 23.34 -21.07 -10.50
N GLY A 488 24.65 -21.18 -10.54
CA GLY A 488 25.55 -20.07 -10.29
C GLY A 488 25.73 -19.71 -8.82
N LEU A 489 25.47 -20.64 -7.89
CA LEU A 489 25.81 -20.46 -6.48
C LEU A 489 27.33 -20.48 -6.29
N THR A 490 27.85 -19.50 -5.57
CA THR A 490 29.27 -19.35 -5.21
C THR A 490 29.53 -19.73 -3.75
N LYS A 491 30.74 -19.55 -3.26
CA LYS A 491 31.06 -19.67 -1.83
C LYS A 491 30.53 -18.49 -1.01
N GLU A 492 30.22 -17.39 -1.67
CA GLU A 492 29.67 -16.16 -1.06
C GLU A 492 28.18 -15.99 -1.37
N SER A 493 27.47 -17.10 -1.60
CA SER A 493 26.01 -17.06 -1.77
C SER A 493 25.33 -17.15 -0.42
N TYR A 494 24.40 -16.22 -0.22
CA TYR A 494 23.60 -16.09 1.00
C TYR A 494 22.13 -15.99 0.67
N LEU A 495 21.29 -16.28 1.64
CA LEU A 495 19.84 -16.16 1.50
C LEU A 495 19.20 -15.44 2.69
N ILE A 496 17.98 -14.93 2.42
CA ILE A 496 17.01 -14.49 3.41
C ILE A 496 15.71 -15.23 3.12
N ALA A 497 15.16 -15.91 4.12
CA ALA A 497 13.84 -16.53 4.03
C ALA A 497 12.76 -15.57 4.53
N ILE A 498 11.60 -15.61 3.91
CA ILE A 498 10.45 -14.76 4.24
C ILE A 498 9.25 -15.65 4.51
N ASP A 499 8.60 -15.44 5.63
CA ASP A 499 7.37 -16.16 5.97
C ASP A 499 6.13 -15.54 5.32
N LYS A 500 4.97 -16.15 5.53
CA LYS A 500 3.68 -15.69 4.97
C LYS A 500 3.22 -14.32 5.47
N HIS A 501 3.78 -13.84 6.57
CA HIS A 501 3.47 -12.52 7.13
C HIS A 501 4.52 -11.47 6.75
N GLY A 502 5.57 -11.86 6.00
CA GLY A 502 6.62 -10.98 5.54
C GLY A 502 7.74 -10.77 6.56
N ASN A 503 7.84 -11.62 7.60
CA ASN A 503 9.01 -11.62 8.47
C ASN A 503 10.21 -12.19 7.73
N GLU A 504 11.39 -11.66 8.02
CA GLU A 504 12.66 -12.07 7.40
C GLU A 504 13.52 -12.87 8.36
N SER A 505 14.18 -13.88 7.86
CA SER A 505 15.28 -14.53 8.58
C SER A 505 16.51 -13.61 8.66
N LYS A 506 17.46 -13.97 9.51
CA LYS A 506 18.83 -13.47 9.37
C LYS A 506 19.38 -13.86 8.00
N ILE A 507 20.41 -13.14 7.53
CA ILE A 507 21.17 -13.52 6.32
C ILE A 507 21.94 -14.78 6.62
N ILE A 508 21.73 -15.83 5.83
CA ILE A 508 22.28 -17.17 6.06
C ILE A 508 23.09 -17.60 4.84
N LYS A 509 24.27 -18.19 5.10
CA LYS A 509 25.14 -18.72 4.05
C LYS A 509 24.56 -20.02 3.47
N ILE A 510 24.64 -20.18 2.13
CA ILE A 510 24.19 -21.38 1.41
C ILE A 510 25.34 -22.39 1.28
#